data_60a80adc4e862d0fc93efe834d58a427
#
_entry.id   60a80adc4e862d0fc93efe834d58a427
#
_cell.length_a   1.000
_cell.length_b   1.000
_cell.length_c   1.000
_cell.angle_alpha   90.00
_cell.angle_beta   90.00
_cell.angle_gamma   90.00
#
_symmetry.space_group_name_H-M   'P 1'
#
loop_
_entity.id
_entity.type
_entity.pdbx_description
1 polymer ?
#
loop_
_entity_poly.entity_id
_entity_poly.type
_entity_poly.pdbx_seq_one_letter_code
_entity_poly.pdbx_strand_id
1 'polypeptide(L)'
;MSYLSQDNDCKVNLSVFEVVMLGRMGSMSFRVSDEDIAATQEVLERLNLQRFASRSIMELSGGQRQLVFMAQALVKEPKILILDEPTSALDLHKQFDLLTLLKNLTQENDFTTLVTLHHLDLAAMFADEIIVLKEGTVYAQGAPKDIFTEAMMEDVYRVKTKIYMDDRGLPHVIPLEAIP
;
A
#
# COMPACT_ATOMS: atom_id res chain seq x y z
N MET A 1 1.39 -0.84 -15.04
CA MET A 1 1.80 -1.43 -13.75
C MET A 1 2.74 -0.46 -13.05
N SER A 2 2.48 -0.17 -11.78
CA SER A 2 3.35 0.66 -10.93
C SER A 2 3.76 -0.14 -9.70
N TYR A 3 5.02 0.03 -9.26
CA TYR A 3 5.58 -0.63 -8.08
C TYR A 3 6.16 0.42 -7.14
N LEU A 4 5.87 0.29 -5.86
CA LEU A 4 6.42 1.10 -4.78
C LEU A 4 7.16 0.16 -3.82
N SER A 5 8.49 0.33 -3.72
CA SER A 5 9.33 -0.44 -2.80
C SER A 5 9.28 0.15 -1.38
N GLN A 6 9.66 -0.66 -0.41
CA GLN A 6 9.77 -0.27 1.00
C GLN A 6 10.84 0.84 1.19
N ASP A 7 11.99 0.72 0.51
CA ASP A 7 13.09 1.69 0.57
C ASP A 7 12.92 2.79 -0.49
N ASN A 8 12.36 3.91 -0.08
CA ASN A 8 12.21 5.12 -0.90
C ASN A 8 13.15 6.24 -0.40
N ASP A 9 14.45 5.95 -0.31
CA ASP A 9 15.47 6.94 0.06
C ASP A 9 15.74 7.87 -1.13
N CYS A 10 14.97 8.95 -1.21
CA CYS A 10 15.19 10.00 -2.18
C CYS A 10 16.17 11.02 -1.62
N LYS A 11 17.41 11.02 -2.14
CA LYS A 11 18.47 11.99 -1.78
C LYS A 11 18.50 13.21 -2.70
N VAL A 12 17.46 13.38 -3.51
CA VAL A 12 17.36 14.47 -4.50
C VAL A 12 16.52 15.60 -3.93
N ASN A 13 17.00 16.83 -4.06
CA ASN A 13 16.28 18.03 -3.61
C ASN A 13 15.23 18.45 -4.68
N LEU A 14 14.15 17.67 -4.75
CA LEU A 14 13.00 17.95 -5.61
C LEU A 14 11.80 18.36 -4.75
N SER A 15 10.93 19.20 -5.30
CA SER A 15 9.63 19.49 -4.72
C SER A 15 8.70 18.26 -4.81
N VAL A 16 7.70 18.21 -3.95
CA VAL A 16 6.66 17.16 -3.99
C VAL A 16 6.02 17.10 -5.36
N PHE A 17 5.70 18.25 -5.96
CA PHE A 17 5.12 18.31 -7.30
C PHE A 17 6.03 17.67 -8.35
N GLU A 18 7.32 17.98 -8.33
CA GLU A 18 8.30 17.41 -9.28
C GLU A 18 8.43 15.90 -9.09
N VAL A 19 8.48 15.41 -7.85
CA VAL A 19 8.55 13.96 -7.58
C VAL A 19 7.35 13.23 -8.15
N VAL A 20 6.13 13.75 -7.93
CA VAL A 20 4.91 13.12 -8.47
C VAL A 20 4.90 13.20 -10.00
N MET A 21 5.27 14.34 -10.58
CA MET A 21 5.34 14.53 -12.01
C MET A 21 6.33 13.57 -12.70
N LEU A 22 7.44 13.20 -12.04
CA LEU A 22 8.35 12.17 -12.58
C LEU A 22 7.61 10.85 -12.91
N GLY A 23 6.50 10.58 -12.23
CA GLY A 23 5.64 9.44 -12.55
C GLY A 23 5.05 9.50 -13.96
N ARG A 24 4.77 10.69 -14.51
CA ARG A 24 4.23 10.89 -15.87
C ARG A 24 5.30 10.89 -16.95
N MET A 25 6.55 11.15 -16.59
CA MET A 25 7.66 11.21 -17.53
C MET A 25 7.95 9.80 -18.07
N GLY A 26 7.25 9.41 -19.11
CA GLY A 26 7.51 8.20 -19.87
C GLY A 26 8.86 8.28 -20.58
N SER A 27 9.40 7.15 -21.00
CA SER A 27 10.76 6.95 -21.50
C SER A 27 11.20 7.78 -22.74
N MET A 28 10.36 8.70 -23.26
CA MET A 28 10.66 9.37 -24.54
C MET A 28 10.25 10.85 -24.68
N SER A 29 9.65 11.49 -23.69
CA SER A 29 9.32 12.92 -23.81
C SER A 29 9.93 13.74 -22.70
N PHE A 30 10.88 14.61 -23.05
CA PHE A 30 11.44 15.63 -22.14
C PHE A 30 10.56 16.89 -22.03
N ARG A 31 9.34 16.87 -22.57
CA ARG A 31 8.41 17.99 -22.50
C ARG A 31 7.24 17.65 -21.62
N VAL A 32 7.06 18.42 -20.57
CA VAL A 32 5.89 18.39 -19.71
C VAL A 32 4.71 19.00 -20.46
N SER A 33 3.60 18.32 -20.54
CA SER A 33 2.35 18.80 -21.13
C SER A 33 1.44 19.41 -20.09
N ASP A 34 0.47 20.21 -20.51
CA ASP A 34 -0.56 20.73 -19.60
C ASP A 34 -1.40 19.60 -18.98
N GLU A 35 -1.57 18.49 -19.69
CA GLU A 35 -2.22 17.27 -19.19
C GLU A 35 -1.44 16.63 -18.06
N ASP A 36 -0.10 16.57 -18.15
CA ASP A 36 0.74 16.03 -17.08
C ASP A 36 0.68 16.89 -15.81
N ILE A 37 0.62 18.21 -15.98
CA ILE A 37 0.45 19.16 -14.89
C ILE A 37 -0.91 18.93 -14.22
N ALA A 38 -1.99 18.86 -14.99
CA ALA A 38 -3.35 18.67 -14.48
C ALA A 38 -3.48 17.33 -13.73
N ALA A 39 -3.00 16.23 -14.30
CA ALA A 39 -3.02 14.91 -13.67
C ALA A 39 -2.21 14.89 -12.36
N THR A 40 -1.06 15.58 -12.34
CA THR A 40 -0.25 15.70 -11.12
C THR A 40 -0.99 16.47 -10.02
N GLN A 41 -1.66 17.58 -10.38
CA GLN A 41 -2.47 18.36 -9.43
C GLN A 41 -3.63 17.53 -8.87
N GLU A 42 -4.36 16.82 -9.74
CA GLU A 42 -5.48 15.98 -9.34
C GLU A 42 -5.06 14.91 -8.33
N VAL A 43 -3.98 14.18 -8.58
CA VAL A 43 -3.49 13.15 -7.66
C VAL A 43 -3.03 13.77 -6.33
N LEU A 44 -2.36 14.93 -6.35
CA LEU A 44 -1.98 15.63 -5.13
C LEU A 44 -3.20 16.06 -4.30
N GLU A 45 -4.29 16.49 -4.94
CA GLU A 45 -5.55 16.83 -4.26
C GLU A 45 -6.22 15.60 -3.64
N ARG A 46 -6.33 14.50 -4.38
CA ARG A 46 -6.91 13.23 -3.89
C ARG A 46 -6.19 12.70 -2.65
N LEU A 47 -4.87 12.91 -2.56
CA LEU A 47 -4.04 12.47 -1.43
C LEU A 47 -3.84 13.56 -0.34
N ASN A 48 -4.53 14.71 -0.46
CA ASN A 48 -4.38 15.86 0.45
C ASN A 48 -2.93 16.38 0.57
N LEU A 49 -2.15 16.29 -0.52
CA LEU A 49 -0.75 16.71 -0.61
C LEU A 49 -0.55 18.09 -1.23
N GLN A 50 -1.59 18.75 -1.77
CA GLN A 50 -1.49 20.02 -2.49
C GLN A 50 -0.79 21.12 -1.68
N ARG A 51 -0.98 21.15 -0.35
CA ARG A 51 -0.34 22.11 0.55
C ARG A 51 1.19 21.92 0.67
N PHE A 52 1.69 20.76 0.24
CA PHE A 52 3.11 20.43 0.26
C PHE A 52 3.74 20.49 -1.13
N ALA A 53 2.98 20.78 -2.19
CA ALA A 53 3.41 20.69 -3.59
C ALA A 53 4.75 21.40 -3.88
N SER A 54 4.97 22.58 -3.30
CA SER A 54 6.19 23.36 -3.47
C SER A 54 7.31 23.07 -2.45
N ARG A 55 7.05 22.23 -1.44
CA ARG A 55 8.07 21.87 -0.45
C ARG A 55 9.02 20.82 -1.00
N SER A 56 10.26 20.85 -0.52
CA SER A 56 11.20 19.76 -0.78
C SER A 56 10.70 18.45 -0.14
N ILE A 57 10.81 17.33 -0.87
CA ILE A 57 10.48 16.00 -0.33
C ILE A 57 11.30 15.67 0.92
N MET A 58 12.50 16.25 1.04
CA MET A 58 13.40 16.07 2.18
C MET A 58 12.86 16.71 3.48
N GLU A 59 11.96 17.68 3.38
CA GLU A 59 11.34 18.35 4.54
C GLU A 59 10.15 17.60 5.10
N LEU A 60 9.70 16.55 4.42
CA LEU A 60 8.52 15.78 4.80
C LEU A 60 8.85 14.70 5.83
N SER A 61 7.86 14.38 6.68
CA SER A 61 7.93 13.19 7.54
C SER A 61 7.93 11.90 6.69
N GLY A 62 8.38 10.78 7.27
CA GLY A 62 8.40 9.49 6.57
C GLY A 62 7.05 9.11 5.95
N GLY A 63 5.97 9.22 6.73
CA GLY A 63 4.61 8.93 6.21
C GLY A 63 4.15 9.89 5.11
N GLN A 64 4.52 11.18 5.19
CA GLN A 64 4.21 12.13 4.11
C GLN A 64 5.00 11.80 2.84
N ARG A 65 6.27 11.44 2.95
CA ARG A 65 7.07 10.97 1.81
C ARG A 65 6.46 9.73 1.16
N GLN A 66 5.99 8.80 1.97
CA GLN A 66 5.33 7.59 1.47
C GLN A 66 4.07 7.91 0.65
N LEU A 67 3.24 8.85 1.11
CA LEU A 67 2.09 9.35 0.33
C LEU A 67 2.52 10.03 -0.98
N VAL A 68 3.65 10.75 -1.00
CA VAL A 68 4.19 11.36 -2.23
C VAL A 68 4.62 10.30 -3.24
N PHE A 69 5.32 9.24 -2.80
CA PHE A 69 5.70 8.15 -3.70
C PHE A 69 4.49 7.34 -4.18
N MET A 70 3.45 7.22 -3.35
CA MET A 70 2.19 6.64 -3.79
C MET A 70 1.52 7.53 -4.86
N ALA A 71 1.50 8.86 -4.66
CA ALA A 71 1.03 9.79 -5.68
C ALA A 71 1.79 9.62 -7.00
N GLN A 72 3.12 9.48 -6.94
CA GLN A 72 3.97 9.21 -8.10
C GLN A 72 3.62 7.90 -8.82
N ALA A 73 3.24 6.86 -8.07
CA ALA A 73 2.82 5.59 -8.65
C ALA A 73 1.42 5.67 -9.29
N LEU A 74 0.51 6.42 -8.67
CA LEU A 74 -0.89 6.58 -9.10
C LEU A 74 -1.05 7.52 -10.29
N VAL A 75 -0.22 8.57 -10.41
CA VAL A 75 -0.32 9.54 -11.53
C VAL A 75 -0.12 8.91 -12.90
N LYS A 76 0.40 7.68 -12.95
CA LYS A 76 0.53 6.86 -14.18
C LYS A 76 -0.77 6.16 -14.59
N GLU A 77 -1.84 6.29 -13.79
CA GLU A 77 -3.09 5.56 -13.98
C GLU A 77 -2.84 4.05 -14.20
N PRO A 78 -2.20 3.37 -13.24
CA PRO A 78 -1.80 1.98 -13.42
C PRO A 78 -3.02 1.07 -13.42
N LYS A 79 -3.01 0.00 -14.25
CA LYS A 79 -3.99 -1.10 -14.14
C LYS A 79 -3.68 -2.03 -12.96
N ILE A 80 -2.43 -2.08 -12.53
CA ILE A 80 -1.97 -2.87 -11.38
C ILE A 80 -1.02 -2.00 -10.57
N LEU A 81 -1.33 -1.81 -9.29
CA LEU A 81 -0.52 -1.12 -8.30
C LEU A 81 0.04 -2.16 -7.33
N ILE A 82 1.37 -2.21 -7.19
CA ILE A 82 2.04 -3.10 -6.24
C ILE A 82 2.72 -2.24 -5.18
N LEU A 83 2.41 -2.51 -3.91
CA LEU A 83 2.95 -1.80 -2.76
C LEU A 83 3.61 -2.78 -1.81
N ASP A 84 4.89 -2.55 -1.53
CA ASP A 84 5.67 -3.38 -0.63
C ASP A 84 5.75 -2.72 0.74
N GLU A 85 5.07 -3.34 1.72
CA GLU A 85 4.96 -2.87 3.11
C GLU A 85 4.63 -1.38 3.30
N PRO A 86 3.57 -0.86 2.64
CA PRO A 86 3.30 0.57 2.65
C PRO A 86 2.89 1.12 4.03
N THR A 87 2.71 0.26 5.02
CA THR A 87 2.27 0.63 6.38
C THR A 87 3.36 0.51 7.44
N SER A 88 4.56 -0.01 7.11
CA SER A 88 5.60 -0.38 8.08
C SER A 88 6.12 0.79 8.95
N ALA A 89 6.18 2.01 8.41
CA ALA A 89 6.66 3.20 9.10
C ALA A 89 5.55 4.09 9.68
N LEU A 90 4.31 3.61 9.74
CA LEU A 90 3.14 4.36 10.13
C LEU A 90 2.59 3.90 11.49
N ASP A 91 2.07 4.85 12.28
CA ASP A 91 1.24 4.53 13.44
C ASP A 91 -0.11 3.96 13.00
N LEU A 92 -0.82 3.31 13.92
CA LEU A 92 -2.05 2.57 13.63
C LEU A 92 -3.12 3.46 12.94
N HIS A 93 -3.30 4.71 13.36
CA HIS A 93 -4.26 5.62 12.74
C HIS A 93 -3.93 5.85 11.27
N LYS A 94 -2.66 6.18 10.98
CA LYS A 94 -2.21 6.42 9.61
C LYS A 94 -2.22 5.15 8.74
N GLN A 95 -2.01 3.96 9.33
CA GLN A 95 -2.17 2.69 8.63
C GLN A 95 -3.61 2.51 8.14
N PHE A 96 -4.59 2.79 9.01
CA PHE A 96 -6.01 2.74 8.67
C PHE A 96 -6.37 3.76 7.58
N ASP A 97 -5.93 5.01 7.73
CA ASP A 97 -6.17 6.06 6.75
C ASP A 97 -5.64 5.66 5.37
N LEU A 98 -4.40 5.15 5.34
CA LEU A 98 -3.74 4.73 4.11
C LEU A 98 -4.47 3.56 3.42
N LEU A 99 -4.81 2.52 4.18
CA LEU A 99 -5.48 1.34 3.62
C LEU A 99 -6.91 1.65 3.19
N THR A 100 -7.62 2.50 3.93
CA THR A 100 -8.94 3.01 3.53
C THR A 100 -8.86 3.79 2.23
N LEU A 101 -7.87 4.71 2.12
CA LEU A 101 -7.64 5.48 0.91
C LEU A 101 -7.33 4.57 -0.28
N LEU A 102 -6.43 3.58 -0.11
CA LEU A 102 -6.09 2.60 -1.15
C LEU A 102 -7.31 1.81 -1.61
N LYS A 103 -8.12 1.34 -0.67
CA LYS A 103 -9.36 0.59 -1.00
C LYS A 103 -10.30 1.44 -1.83
N ASN A 104 -10.56 2.68 -1.42
CA ASN A 104 -11.43 3.61 -2.15
C ASN A 104 -10.88 3.89 -3.56
N LEU A 105 -9.60 4.24 -3.67
CA LEU A 105 -8.96 4.52 -4.97
C LEU A 105 -8.98 3.32 -5.91
N THR A 106 -8.78 2.10 -5.38
CA THR A 106 -8.84 0.86 -6.15
C THR A 106 -10.22 0.65 -6.74
N GLN A 107 -11.27 0.86 -5.94
CA GLN A 107 -12.66 0.70 -6.36
C GLN A 107 -13.11 1.79 -7.35
N GLU A 108 -12.72 3.05 -7.11
CA GLU A 108 -13.12 4.19 -7.95
C GLU A 108 -12.48 4.17 -9.35
N ASN A 109 -11.27 3.64 -9.47
CA ASN A 109 -10.48 3.74 -10.71
C ASN A 109 -10.28 2.39 -11.42
N ASP A 110 -10.95 1.33 -10.98
CA ASP A 110 -10.96 0.00 -11.62
C ASP A 110 -9.54 -0.55 -11.89
N PHE A 111 -8.64 -0.45 -10.89
CA PHE A 111 -7.33 -1.08 -10.94
C PHE A 111 -7.18 -2.13 -9.85
N THR A 112 -6.25 -3.05 -10.01
CA THR A 112 -5.91 -4.07 -9.01
C THR A 112 -4.79 -3.56 -8.12
N THR A 113 -4.98 -3.64 -6.79
CA THR A 113 -3.93 -3.35 -5.81
C THR A 113 -3.42 -4.64 -5.17
N LEU A 114 -2.11 -4.85 -5.23
CA LEU A 114 -1.42 -5.91 -4.50
C LEU A 114 -0.56 -5.26 -3.41
N VAL A 115 -0.79 -5.65 -2.16
CA VAL A 115 -0.11 -5.06 -0.99
C VAL A 115 0.51 -6.16 -0.14
N THR A 116 1.77 -6.02 0.24
CA THR A 116 2.35 -6.85 1.30
C THR A 116 2.07 -6.21 2.66
N LEU A 117 1.55 -6.99 3.60
CA LEU A 117 1.20 -6.53 4.95
C LEU A 117 1.72 -7.52 6.00
N HIS A 118 2.30 -6.99 7.09
CA HIS A 118 2.71 -7.80 8.25
C HIS A 118 1.58 -7.94 9.28
N HIS A 119 0.65 -7.00 9.33
CA HIS A 119 -0.46 -7.01 10.28
C HIS A 119 -1.63 -7.83 9.72
N LEU A 120 -1.82 -9.04 10.27
CA LEU A 120 -2.85 -9.99 9.83
C LEU A 120 -4.27 -9.43 9.96
N ASP A 121 -4.56 -8.70 11.05
CA ASP A 121 -5.87 -8.08 11.25
C ASP A 121 -6.16 -6.99 10.21
N LEU A 122 -5.15 -6.21 9.82
CA LEU A 122 -5.30 -5.23 8.73
C LEU A 122 -5.49 -5.93 7.39
N ALA A 123 -4.75 -7.01 7.13
CA ALA A 123 -4.96 -7.80 5.92
C ALA A 123 -6.38 -8.39 5.88
N ALA A 124 -6.87 -8.96 7.00
CA ALA A 124 -8.23 -9.48 7.09
C ALA A 124 -9.30 -8.41 6.84
N MET A 125 -9.07 -7.18 7.30
CA MET A 125 -10.04 -6.10 7.25
C MET A 125 -10.12 -5.40 5.89
N PHE A 126 -9.00 -5.28 5.19
CA PHE A 126 -8.90 -4.46 3.98
C PHE A 126 -8.79 -5.28 2.68
N ALA A 127 -8.25 -6.50 2.72
CA ALA A 127 -8.11 -7.31 1.53
C ALA A 127 -9.41 -7.99 1.13
N ASP A 128 -9.69 -8.04 -0.17
CA ASP A 128 -10.76 -8.86 -0.75
C ASP A 128 -10.29 -10.31 -0.89
N GLU A 129 -8.99 -10.48 -1.18
CA GLU A 129 -8.32 -11.78 -1.34
C GLU A 129 -6.92 -11.74 -0.73
N ILE A 130 -6.50 -12.84 -0.11
CA ILE A 130 -5.17 -13.02 0.49
C ILE A 130 -4.41 -14.11 -0.25
N ILE A 131 -3.15 -13.84 -0.53
CA ILE A 131 -2.19 -14.80 -1.03
C ILE A 131 -1.13 -15.02 0.05
N VAL A 132 -1.05 -16.24 0.57
CA VAL A 132 -0.03 -16.63 1.54
C VAL A 132 1.15 -17.27 0.83
N LEU A 133 2.34 -16.74 1.08
CA LEU A 133 3.58 -17.27 0.52
C LEU A 133 4.37 -18.01 1.62
N LYS A 134 4.89 -19.19 1.27
CA LYS A 134 5.80 -19.96 2.13
C LYS A 134 6.93 -20.51 1.27
N GLU A 135 8.17 -20.24 1.65
CA GLU A 135 9.38 -20.77 0.98
C GLU A 135 9.38 -20.52 -0.54
N GLY A 136 8.91 -19.32 -0.97
CA GLY A 136 8.89 -18.92 -2.39
C GLY A 136 7.74 -19.53 -3.21
N THR A 137 6.81 -20.24 -2.58
CA THR A 137 5.63 -20.83 -3.24
C THR A 137 4.33 -20.27 -2.65
N VAL A 138 3.25 -20.31 -3.44
CA VAL A 138 1.91 -19.99 -2.94
C VAL A 138 1.43 -21.15 -2.07
N TYR A 139 1.28 -20.89 -0.76
CA TYR A 139 0.74 -21.86 0.21
C TYR A 139 -0.78 -21.92 0.15
N ALA A 140 -1.43 -20.76 0.11
CA ALA A 140 -2.88 -20.64 0.05
C ALA A 140 -3.29 -19.32 -0.63
N GLN A 141 -4.49 -19.30 -1.20
CA GLN A 141 -5.10 -18.11 -1.80
C GLN A 141 -6.61 -18.15 -1.61
N GLY A 142 -7.24 -17.03 -1.25
CA GLY A 142 -8.69 -16.93 -1.08
C GLY A 142 -9.11 -15.78 -0.16
N ALA A 143 -10.40 -15.78 0.21
CA ALA A 143 -10.92 -14.76 1.11
C ALA A 143 -10.29 -14.88 2.52
N PRO A 144 -10.11 -13.76 3.25
CA PRO A 144 -9.47 -13.76 4.57
C PRO A 144 -10.05 -14.80 5.54
N LYS A 145 -11.37 -14.95 5.58
CA LYS A 145 -12.09 -15.89 6.45
C LYS A 145 -11.77 -17.37 6.17
N ASP A 146 -11.39 -17.68 4.92
CA ASP A 146 -11.10 -19.05 4.50
C ASP A 146 -9.59 -19.38 4.65
N ILE A 147 -8.75 -18.34 4.62
CA ILE A 147 -7.29 -18.46 4.67
C ILE A 147 -6.75 -18.44 6.10
N PHE A 148 -7.27 -17.55 6.97
CA PHE A 148 -6.80 -17.46 8.33
C PHE A 148 -7.35 -18.59 9.19
N THR A 149 -6.57 -19.66 9.27
CA THR A 149 -6.87 -20.86 10.07
C THR A 149 -5.75 -21.11 11.08
N GLU A 150 -6.06 -21.78 12.19
CA GLU A 150 -5.05 -22.17 13.17
C GLU A 150 -3.94 -23.03 12.51
N ALA A 151 -4.31 -23.94 11.61
CA ALA A 151 -3.35 -24.76 10.87
C ALA A 151 -2.40 -23.93 10.00
N MET A 152 -2.91 -22.94 9.27
CA MET A 152 -2.07 -22.03 8.48
C MET A 152 -1.11 -21.24 9.37
N MET A 153 -1.57 -20.77 10.53
CA MET A 153 -0.72 -20.04 11.47
C MET A 153 0.40 -20.91 12.05
N GLU A 154 0.11 -22.18 12.36
CA GLU A 154 1.13 -23.13 12.80
C GLU A 154 2.14 -23.44 11.71
N ASP A 155 1.65 -23.70 10.50
CA ASP A 155 2.50 -24.09 9.37
C ASP A 155 3.39 -22.96 8.86
N VAL A 156 2.82 -21.75 8.69
CA VAL A 156 3.52 -20.64 8.04
C VAL A 156 4.27 -19.78 9.04
N TYR A 157 3.62 -19.43 10.16
CA TYR A 157 4.17 -18.50 11.15
C TYR A 157 4.83 -19.20 12.36
N ARG A 158 4.69 -20.51 12.50
CA ARG A 158 5.18 -21.27 13.65
C ARG A 158 4.63 -20.75 14.98
N VAL A 159 3.34 -20.39 14.99
CA VAL A 159 2.66 -19.87 16.19
C VAL A 159 1.32 -20.58 16.35
N LYS A 160 1.07 -21.10 17.55
CA LYS A 160 -0.29 -21.54 17.93
C LYS A 160 -1.17 -20.32 18.15
N THR A 161 -2.34 -20.32 17.57
CA THR A 161 -3.28 -19.21 17.63
C THR A 161 -4.68 -19.68 17.94
N LYS A 162 -5.55 -18.74 18.30
CA LYS A 162 -7.00 -18.88 18.19
C LYS A 162 -7.51 -17.91 17.15
N ILE A 163 -8.45 -18.37 16.32
CA ILE A 163 -9.12 -17.54 15.32
C ILE A 163 -10.54 -17.28 15.80
N TYR A 164 -10.89 -16.00 15.91
CA TYR A 164 -12.24 -15.54 16.25
C TYR A 164 -12.84 -14.80 15.05
N MET A 165 -14.10 -15.06 14.75
CA MET A 165 -14.86 -14.28 13.78
C MET A 165 -15.62 -13.17 14.52
N ASP A 166 -15.51 -11.92 14.05
CA ASP A 166 -16.35 -10.82 14.55
C ASP A 166 -17.76 -10.88 13.94
N ASP A 167 -18.63 -9.96 14.37
CA ASP A 167 -20.03 -9.87 13.90
C ASP A 167 -20.12 -9.56 12.38
N ARG A 168 -19.05 -9.09 11.76
CA ARG A 168 -18.94 -8.84 10.32
C ARG A 168 -18.39 -10.05 9.54
N GLY A 169 -18.02 -11.13 10.25
CA GLY A 169 -17.39 -12.31 9.67
C GLY A 169 -15.91 -12.11 9.34
N LEU A 170 -15.24 -11.15 9.98
CA LEU A 170 -13.80 -10.95 9.82
C LEU A 170 -13.03 -11.80 10.82
N PRO A 171 -11.97 -12.53 10.39
CA PRO A 171 -11.13 -13.31 11.27
C PRO A 171 -10.17 -12.42 12.06
N HIS A 172 -10.08 -12.66 13.36
CA HIS A 172 -9.09 -12.06 14.26
C HIS A 172 -8.14 -13.14 14.77
N VAL A 173 -6.86 -12.88 14.64
CA VAL A 173 -5.80 -13.82 15.02
C VAL A 173 -5.27 -13.47 16.41
N ILE A 174 -5.46 -14.37 17.38
CA ILE A 174 -4.93 -14.21 18.73
C ILE A 174 -3.76 -15.18 18.92
N PRO A 175 -2.51 -14.70 18.96
CA PRO A 175 -1.37 -15.55 19.20
C PRO A 175 -1.36 -16.06 20.64
N LEU A 176 -1.03 -17.33 20.83
CA LEU A 176 -0.96 -18.00 22.14
C LEU A 176 0.47 -18.38 22.50
N GLU A 177 1.18 -19.08 21.62
CA GLU A 177 2.48 -19.67 21.91
C GLU A 177 3.29 -19.86 20.62
N ALA A 178 4.59 -19.58 20.66
CA ALA A 178 5.50 -19.91 19.55
C ALA A 178 5.79 -21.41 19.52
N ILE A 179 5.84 -21.99 18.32
CA ILE A 179 6.21 -23.38 18.09
C ILE A 179 7.72 -23.44 17.83
N PRO A 180 8.46 -24.28 18.51
CA PRO A 180 9.91 -24.45 18.35
C PRO A 180 10.34 -24.80 16.91
#